data_e867cad0899cffb3dff724b6b3f6c0c6
#
_entry.id   e867cad0899cffb3dff724b6b3f6c0c6
#
_cell.length_a   1.000
_cell.length_b   1.000
_cell.length_c   1.000
_cell.angle_alpha   90.00
_cell.angle_beta   90.00
_cell.angle_gamma   90.00
#
_symmetry.space_group_name_H-M   'P 1'
#
loop_
_entity.id
_entity.type
_entity.pdbx_description
1 polymer ?
#
loop_
_entity_poly.entity_id
_entity_poly.type
_entity_poly.pdbx_seq_one_letter_code
_entity_poly.pdbx_strand_id
1 'polypeptide(L)'
;MLPPGDFSQYDDPSKIGSSWTVSYHRFNTCSTDLMAAFDEMGDEVRKYSSTITVSDRSLISEPNYGYGPNEPVSHIYKMGRSGEIFGGSSVMHLRYADIILLRAEALNAIGQTAEAITLLNQVRARVELAPTTAASQSEVKLAILKERRLELLVENNRYWDLQRYYNDTSAFVTYLNGLTDSSGNSLGYEANANTIFAPIPQSEVDINPNLDQNAGY
;
A
#
# COMPACT_ATOMS: atom_id res chain seq x y z
N MET A 1 -6.50 18.30 10.54
CA MET A 1 -7.63 17.38 10.40
C MET A 1 -8.64 18.10 9.52
N LEU A 2 -8.94 17.57 8.34
CA LEU A 2 -9.97 18.16 7.46
C LEU A 2 -11.34 17.84 8.06
N PRO A 3 -12.33 18.73 7.96
CA PRO A 3 -13.67 18.44 8.45
C PRO A 3 -14.26 17.25 7.68
N PRO A 4 -15.00 16.38 8.34
CA PRO A 4 -15.71 15.31 7.67
C PRO A 4 -16.73 15.90 6.69
N GLY A 5 -16.68 15.53 5.43
CA GLY A 5 -17.77 15.67 4.48
C GLY A 5 -17.61 16.57 3.26
N ASP A 6 -16.54 17.36 3.11
CA ASP A 6 -16.30 18.07 1.84
C ASP A 6 -15.00 17.62 1.18
N PHE A 7 -15.12 16.59 0.37
CA PHE A 7 -14.02 16.02 -0.40
C PHE A 7 -14.01 16.50 -1.87
N SER A 8 -14.91 17.40 -2.25
CA SER A 8 -15.06 17.90 -3.62
C SER A 8 -13.79 18.60 -4.15
N GLN A 9 -12.93 19.08 -3.26
CA GLN A 9 -11.65 19.67 -3.63
C GLN A 9 -10.61 18.66 -4.15
N TYR A 10 -10.81 17.36 -3.92
CA TYR A 10 -9.87 16.30 -4.35
C TYR A 10 -10.18 15.76 -5.74
N ASP A 11 -11.36 16.04 -6.27
CA ASP A 11 -11.78 15.63 -7.62
C ASP A 11 -11.43 16.68 -8.70
N ASP A 12 -10.86 17.83 -8.28
CA ASP A 12 -10.53 18.90 -9.20
C ASP A 12 -8.99 19.13 -9.23
N PRO A 13 -8.31 18.63 -10.26
CA PRO A 13 -6.87 18.81 -10.42
C PRO A 13 -6.43 20.29 -10.45
N SER A 14 -7.32 21.22 -10.84
CA SER A 14 -7.01 22.64 -10.87
C SER A 14 -6.84 23.25 -9.48
N LYS A 15 -7.45 22.64 -8.46
CA LYS A 15 -7.33 23.05 -7.05
C LYS A 15 -6.04 22.56 -6.39
N ILE A 16 -5.33 21.64 -6.99
CA ILE A 16 -4.08 21.08 -6.47
C ILE A 16 -2.86 21.84 -7.00
N GLY A 17 -3.09 22.90 -7.75
CA GLY A 17 -2.12 23.96 -7.99
C GLY A 17 -1.09 23.72 -9.07
N SER A 18 -1.11 22.63 -9.84
CA SER A 18 -0.33 22.57 -11.07
C SER A 18 -0.66 21.34 -11.92
N SER A 19 -0.66 21.53 -13.24
CA SER A 19 -0.54 20.48 -14.25
C SER A 19 0.59 19.47 -13.96
N TRP A 20 1.49 19.81 -13.06
CA TRP A 20 2.62 19.02 -12.61
C TRP A 20 2.20 17.76 -11.83
N THR A 21 1.22 17.89 -10.95
CA THR A 21 0.73 16.76 -10.15
C THR A 21 0.13 15.67 -11.03
N VAL A 22 -0.57 16.06 -12.08
CA VAL A 22 -1.23 15.12 -13.02
C VAL A 22 -0.25 14.61 -14.08
N SER A 23 0.68 15.46 -14.56
CA SER A 23 1.56 15.13 -15.68
C SER A 23 2.77 14.26 -15.31
N TYR A 24 3.31 14.40 -14.11
CA TYR A 24 4.57 13.75 -13.71
C TYR A 24 4.39 12.56 -12.77
N HIS A 25 3.24 12.38 -12.14
CA HIS A 25 3.02 11.33 -11.14
C HIS A 25 2.42 10.04 -11.71
N ARG A 26 2.69 9.76 -12.97
CA ARG A 26 2.29 8.54 -13.69
C ARG A 26 2.74 7.25 -13.01
N PHE A 27 3.89 7.30 -12.32
CA PHE A 27 4.44 6.17 -11.58
C PHE A 27 3.67 5.85 -10.30
N ASN A 28 2.76 6.73 -9.88
CA ASN A 28 2.00 6.61 -8.64
C ASN A 28 0.51 6.40 -8.89
N THR A 29 0.15 5.81 -10.02
CA THR A 29 -1.24 5.42 -10.29
C THR A 29 -1.67 4.32 -9.33
N CYS A 30 -2.80 4.51 -8.67
CA CYS A 30 -3.39 3.48 -7.81
C CYS A 30 -3.85 2.30 -8.67
N SER A 31 -3.62 1.08 -8.21
CA SER A 31 -4.28 -0.08 -8.82
C SER A 31 -5.77 -0.06 -8.49
N THR A 32 -6.59 -0.61 -9.40
CA THR A 32 -8.03 -0.79 -9.15
C THR A 32 -8.30 -1.64 -7.92
N ASP A 33 -7.46 -2.65 -7.65
CA ASP A 33 -7.49 -3.45 -6.44
C ASP A 33 -7.22 -2.65 -5.16
N LEU A 34 -6.34 -1.64 -5.20
CA LEU A 34 -6.14 -0.73 -4.06
C LEU A 34 -7.38 0.14 -3.83
N MET A 35 -7.98 0.66 -4.89
CA MET A 35 -9.19 1.49 -4.76
C MET A 35 -10.36 0.66 -4.22
N ALA A 36 -10.53 -0.56 -4.74
CA ALA A 36 -11.52 -1.51 -4.22
C ALA A 36 -11.29 -1.84 -2.73
N ALA A 37 -10.04 -1.96 -2.29
CA ALA A 37 -9.73 -2.23 -0.87
C ALA A 37 -10.18 -1.08 0.06
N PHE A 38 -10.08 0.18 -0.37
CA PHE A 38 -10.66 1.31 0.37
C PHE A 38 -12.18 1.20 0.45
N ASP A 39 -12.83 0.91 -0.68
CA ASP A 39 -14.30 0.81 -0.78
C ASP A 39 -14.84 -0.35 0.05
N GLU A 40 -14.22 -1.53 -0.01
CA GLU A 40 -14.56 -2.69 0.81
C GLU A 40 -14.48 -2.42 2.32
N MET A 41 -13.51 -1.60 2.74
CA MET A 41 -13.36 -1.22 4.14
C MET A 41 -14.25 -0.05 4.55
N GLY A 42 -14.85 0.66 3.60
CA GLY A 42 -15.57 1.91 3.84
C GLY A 42 -14.65 3.03 4.34
N ASP A 43 -13.39 3.02 3.89
CA ASP A 43 -12.35 3.93 4.39
C ASP A 43 -12.25 5.21 3.56
N GLU A 44 -13.27 6.02 3.66
CA GLU A 44 -13.34 7.29 2.93
C GLU A 44 -12.25 8.26 3.39
N VAL A 45 -11.94 8.30 4.69
CA VAL A 45 -10.97 9.24 5.26
C VAL A 45 -9.58 9.05 4.66
N ARG A 46 -9.08 7.80 4.63
CA ARG A 46 -7.76 7.53 4.03
C ARG A 46 -7.79 7.56 2.52
N LYS A 47 -8.87 7.08 1.90
CA LYS A 47 -9.05 7.14 0.45
C LYS A 47 -8.85 8.56 -0.05
N TYR A 48 -9.63 9.52 0.45
CA TYR A 48 -9.57 10.92 0.02
C TYR A 48 -8.30 11.66 0.47
N SER A 49 -7.73 11.32 1.62
CA SER A 49 -6.48 11.94 2.08
C SER A 49 -5.22 11.38 1.41
N SER A 50 -5.32 10.23 0.79
CA SER A 50 -4.16 9.50 0.22
C SER A 50 -4.18 9.41 -1.30
N THR A 51 -5.32 9.64 -1.95
CA THR A 51 -5.48 9.50 -3.40
C THR A 51 -6.18 10.71 -4.01
N ILE A 52 -5.93 10.93 -5.29
CA ILE A 52 -6.65 11.91 -6.12
C ILE A 52 -7.16 11.18 -7.34
N THR A 53 -8.44 11.35 -7.64
CA THR A 53 -9.06 10.78 -8.83
C THR A 53 -9.20 11.83 -9.91
N VAL A 54 -8.73 11.55 -11.11
CA VAL A 54 -8.83 12.42 -12.29
C VAL A 54 -9.88 11.85 -13.23
N SER A 55 -11.00 12.55 -13.36
CA SER A 55 -12.09 12.17 -14.25
C SER A 55 -11.88 12.68 -15.67
N ASP A 56 -11.21 13.82 -15.85
CA ASP A 56 -10.89 14.36 -17.17
C ASP A 56 -9.63 13.70 -17.73
N ARG A 57 -9.83 12.75 -18.61
CA ARG A 57 -8.76 11.96 -19.25
C ARG A 57 -7.87 12.79 -20.17
N SER A 58 -8.30 13.95 -20.64
CA SER A 58 -7.46 14.84 -21.46
C SER A 58 -6.27 15.40 -20.68
N LEU A 59 -6.35 15.39 -19.35
CA LEU A 59 -5.28 15.82 -18.45
C LEU A 59 -4.22 14.73 -18.25
N ILE A 60 -4.47 13.49 -18.71
CA ILE A 60 -3.58 12.34 -18.53
C ILE A 60 -2.96 11.98 -19.88
N SER A 61 -1.68 12.23 -20.05
CA SER A 61 -0.99 12.07 -21.33
C SER A 61 -0.47 10.66 -21.61
N GLU A 62 -0.78 9.64 -20.77
CA GLU A 62 -0.24 8.29 -20.93
C GLU A 62 -1.27 7.17 -20.87
N PRO A 63 -0.86 5.99 -21.41
CA PRO A 63 -1.74 4.82 -21.44
C PRO A 63 -2.16 4.40 -20.03
N ASN A 64 -3.36 3.87 -19.97
CA ASN A 64 -4.10 3.52 -18.77
C ASN A 64 -3.53 2.26 -18.14
N TYR A 65 -2.70 2.37 -17.15
CA TYR A 65 -2.24 1.21 -16.38
C TYR A 65 -3.43 0.52 -15.66
N GLY A 66 -4.10 -0.38 -16.39
CA GLY A 66 -5.22 -1.15 -15.86
C GLY A 66 -6.56 -0.42 -15.72
N TYR A 67 -6.70 0.81 -16.18
CA TYR A 67 -7.96 1.54 -16.23
C TYR A 67 -8.54 1.53 -17.64
N GLY A 68 -9.85 1.37 -17.77
CA GLY A 68 -10.55 1.48 -19.04
C GLY A 68 -10.43 2.88 -19.65
N PRO A 69 -10.68 3.04 -20.96
CA PRO A 69 -10.44 4.30 -21.68
C PRO A 69 -11.30 5.48 -21.16
N ASN A 70 -12.39 5.21 -20.48
CA ASN A 70 -13.30 6.21 -19.93
C ASN A 70 -13.40 6.16 -18.40
N GLU A 71 -12.60 5.33 -17.73
CA GLU A 71 -12.62 5.25 -16.27
C GLU A 71 -11.78 6.38 -15.67
N PRO A 72 -12.21 6.98 -14.58
CA PRO A 72 -11.39 7.90 -13.79
C PRO A 72 -10.10 7.22 -13.34
N VAL A 73 -8.99 7.93 -13.34
CA VAL A 73 -7.70 7.41 -12.88
C VAL A 73 -7.35 7.99 -11.53
N SER A 74 -7.10 7.12 -10.57
CA SER A 74 -6.66 7.51 -9.23
C SER A 74 -5.14 7.49 -9.11
N HIS A 75 -4.59 8.53 -8.48
CA HIS A 75 -3.17 8.71 -8.22
C HIS A 75 -2.91 8.79 -6.73
N ILE A 76 -1.72 8.36 -6.30
CA ILE A 76 -1.28 8.51 -4.91
C ILE A 76 -0.99 9.98 -4.61
N TYR A 77 -1.55 10.48 -3.52
CA TYR A 77 -1.34 11.85 -3.03
C TYR A 77 -0.74 11.92 -1.63
N LYS A 78 -0.76 10.85 -0.87
CA LYS A 78 -0.38 10.79 0.55
C LYS A 78 0.94 11.49 0.89
N MET A 79 1.91 11.47 -0.02
CA MET A 79 3.22 12.13 0.13
C MET A 79 3.31 13.46 -0.60
N GLY A 80 2.23 13.88 -1.27
CA GLY A 80 2.19 15.11 -2.04
C GLY A 80 2.02 16.33 -1.14
N ARG A 81 2.79 17.39 -1.42
CA ARG A 81 2.53 18.73 -0.92
C ARG A 81 2.32 19.67 -2.10
N SER A 82 1.25 20.42 -2.06
CA SER A 82 1.01 21.47 -3.04
C SER A 82 2.13 22.51 -2.96
N GLY A 83 2.75 22.82 -4.09
CA GLY A 83 3.66 23.95 -4.26
C GLY A 83 5.15 23.72 -4.05
N GLU A 84 5.60 22.56 -3.64
CA GLU A 84 7.04 22.28 -3.49
C GLU A 84 7.54 21.26 -4.51
N ILE A 85 8.39 21.72 -5.42
CA ILE A 85 8.98 20.93 -6.50
C ILE A 85 10.17 20.09 -5.98
N PHE A 86 10.79 20.49 -4.88
CA PHE A 86 12.02 19.87 -4.36
C PHE A 86 11.86 19.44 -2.90
N GLY A 87 11.35 18.22 -2.71
CA GLY A 87 11.68 17.38 -1.55
C GLY A 87 11.57 17.96 -0.14
N GLY A 88 10.75 18.98 0.10
CA GLY A 88 10.53 19.53 1.44
C GLY A 88 9.80 18.57 2.40
N SER A 89 9.43 17.37 1.94
CA SER A 89 8.78 16.36 2.76
C SER A 89 9.79 15.38 3.33
N SER A 90 9.75 15.18 4.64
CA SER A 90 10.53 14.13 5.28
C SER A 90 9.99 12.76 4.92
N VAL A 91 10.86 11.83 4.55
CA VAL A 91 10.50 10.43 4.39
C VAL A 91 10.33 9.81 5.78
N MET A 92 9.12 9.34 6.07
CA MET A 92 8.86 8.64 7.33
C MET A 92 9.28 7.18 7.19
N HIS A 93 10.34 6.80 7.90
CA HIS A 93 10.78 5.40 7.95
C HIS A 93 10.02 4.59 9.01
N LEU A 94 9.59 5.23 10.07
CA LEU A 94 8.90 4.59 11.18
C LEU A 94 7.90 5.57 11.80
N ARG A 95 6.70 5.10 12.11
CA ARG A 95 5.67 5.90 12.80
C ARG A 95 4.84 5.05 13.75
N TYR A 96 4.18 5.71 14.68
CA TYR A 96 3.49 5.04 15.78
C TYR A 96 2.41 4.04 15.32
N ALA A 97 1.67 4.34 14.23
CA ALA A 97 0.68 3.42 13.69
C ALA A 97 1.31 2.10 13.19
N ASP A 98 2.50 2.16 12.60
CA ASP A 98 3.24 0.96 12.19
C ASP A 98 3.60 0.10 13.41
N ILE A 99 4.12 0.71 14.47
CA ILE A 99 4.47 0.00 15.72
C ILE A 99 3.23 -0.62 16.38
N ILE A 100 2.09 0.10 16.41
CA ILE A 100 0.84 -0.46 16.95
C ILE A 100 0.41 -1.70 16.16
N LEU A 101 0.45 -1.62 14.83
CA LEU A 101 0.00 -2.72 13.97
C LEU A 101 0.99 -3.91 14.00
N LEU A 102 2.31 -3.66 14.08
CA LEU A 102 3.30 -4.72 14.31
C LEU A 102 3.11 -5.39 15.67
N ARG A 103 2.83 -4.62 16.72
CA ARG A 103 2.50 -5.18 18.03
C ARG A 103 1.23 -6.02 17.97
N ALA A 104 0.18 -5.56 17.28
CA ALA A 104 -1.04 -6.34 17.09
C ALA A 104 -0.76 -7.65 16.34
N GLU A 105 0.07 -7.63 15.30
CA GLU A 105 0.51 -8.82 14.56
C GLU A 105 1.21 -9.82 15.50
N ALA A 106 2.17 -9.35 16.31
CA ALA A 106 2.92 -10.18 17.25
C ALA A 106 2.01 -10.78 18.34
N LEU A 107 1.12 -9.99 18.94
CA LEU A 107 0.16 -10.46 19.94
C LEU A 107 -0.77 -11.53 19.36
N ASN A 108 -1.28 -11.30 18.16
CA ASN A 108 -2.13 -12.30 17.50
C ASN A 108 -1.36 -13.59 17.22
N ALA A 109 -0.10 -13.50 16.82
CA ALA A 109 0.73 -14.68 16.54
C ALA A 109 0.94 -15.57 17.77
N ILE A 110 1.03 -14.98 18.97
CA ILE A 110 1.16 -15.72 20.25
C ILE A 110 -0.18 -16.06 20.91
N GLY A 111 -1.31 -15.88 20.19
CA GLY A 111 -2.64 -16.23 20.68
C GLY A 111 -3.33 -15.17 21.55
N GLN A 112 -2.73 -14.00 21.76
CA GLN A 112 -3.35 -12.86 22.46
C GLN A 112 -4.24 -12.05 21.52
N THR A 113 -5.17 -12.73 20.86
CA THR A 113 -6.00 -12.18 19.78
C THR A 113 -6.88 -11.01 20.25
N ALA A 114 -7.40 -11.05 21.49
CA ALA A 114 -8.24 -9.97 22.01
C ALA A 114 -7.47 -8.65 22.18
N GLU A 115 -6.22 -8.72 22.62
CA GLU A 115 -5.37 -7.53 22.72
C GLU A 115 -4.97 -7.00 21.33
N ALA A 116 -4.71 -7.91 20.38
CA ALA A 116 -4.44 -7.55 18.99
C ALA A 116 -5.63 -6.80 18.37
N ILE A 117 -6.86 -7.25 18.59
CA ILE A 117 -8.09 -6.58 18.14
C ILE A 117 -8.19 -5.17 18.74
N THR A 118 -7.85 -5.01 20.01
CA THR A 118 -7.88 -3.70 20.67
C THR A 118 -6.94 -2.72 20.01
N LEU A 119 -5.71 -3.13 19.70
CA LEU A 119 -4.72 -2.30 19.01
C LEU A 119 -5.12 -2.00 17.56
N LEU A 120 -5.63 -2.99 16.84
CA LEU A 120 -6.16 -2.81 15.49
C LEU A 120 -7.28 -1.76 15.48
N ASN A 121 -8.23 -1.88 16.39
CA ASN A 121 -9.35 -0.94 16.50
C ASN A 121 -8.92 0.47 16.91
N GLN A 122 -7.81 0.63 17.62
CA GLN A 122 -7.24 1.95 17.91
C GLN A 122 -6.83 2.68 16.61
N VAL A 123 -6.24 1.97 15.66
CA VAL A 123 -5.88 2.55 14.35
C VAL A 123 -7.13 2.85 13.53
N ARG A 124 -8.10 1.92 13.51
CA ARG A 124 -9.38 2.07 12.79
C ARG A 124 -10.19 3.26 13.28
N ALA A 125 -10.29 3.43 14.59
CA ALA A 125 -11.04 4.54 15.19
C ALA A 125 -10.52 5.92 14.80
N ARG A 126 -9.21 6.07 14.55
CA ARG A 126 -8.61 7.33 14.09
C ARG A 126 -9.14 7.82 12.75
N VAL A 127 -9.59 6.89 11.92
CA VAL A 127 -10.13 7.16 10.57
C VAL A 127 -11.63 6.83 10.50
N GLU A 128 -12.30 6.87 11.64
CA GLU A 128 -13.76 6.73 11.76
C GLU A 128 -14.31 5.37 11.31
N LEU A 129 -13.45 4.37 11.16
CA LEU A 129 -13.90 3.01 10.84
C LEU A 129 -14.50 2.30 12.06
N ALA A 130 -15.56 1.55 11.81
CA ALA A 130 -16.12 0.66 12.81
C ALA A 130 -15.08 -0.37 13.31
N PRO A 131 -15.17 -0.84 14.55
CA PRO A 131 -14.35 -1.93 15.03
C PRO A 131 -14.40 -3.14 14.09
N THR A 132 -13.28 -3.86 13.99
CA THR A 132 -13.24 -5.09 13.18
C THR A 132 -14.22 -6.13 13.73
N THR A 133 -14.83 -6.90 12.83
CA THR A 133 -15.66 -8.06 13.17
C THR A 133 -14.86 -9.36 13.23
N ALA A 134 -13.56 -9.32 12.87
CA ALA A 134 -12.67 -10.48 12.94
C ALA A 134 -12.55 -10.97 14.41
N ALA A 135 -12.68 -12.26 14.62
CA ALA A 135 -12.70 -12.88 15.95
C ALA A 135 -11.66 -14.00 16.10
N SER A 136 -11.44 -14.79 15.07
CA SER A 136 -10.43 -15.84 15.07
C SER A 136 -9.03 -15.29 14.80
N GLN A 137 -7.99 -16.01 15.24
CA GLN A 137 -6.60 -15.64 15.01
C GLN A 137 -6.29 -15.44 13.51
N SER A 138 -6.83 -16.29 12.64
CA SER A 138 -6.64 -16.20 11.19
C SER A 138 -7.36 -14.99 10.58
N GLU A 139 -8.56 -14.68 11.01
CA GLU A 139 -9.31 -13.50 10.57
C GLU A 139 -8.62 -12.21 11.02
N VAL A 140 -8.14 -12.17 12.26
CA VAL A 140 -7.42 -11.01 12.81
C VAL A 140 -6.08 -10.82 12.09
N LYS A 141 -5.35 -11.91 11.76
CA LYS A 141 -4.14 -11.83 10.93
C LYS A 141 -4.42 -11.15 9.58
N LEU A 142 -5.50 -11.56 8.91
CA LEU A 142 -5.92 -10.95 7.63
C LEU A 142 -6.38 -9.49 7.80
N ALA A 143 -7.13 -9.20 8.87
CA ALA A 143 -7.60 -7.85 9.16
C ALA A 143 -6.43 -6.88 9.40
N ILE A 144 -5.40 -7.30 10.14
CA ILE A 144 -4.18 -6.52 10.35
C ILE A 144 -3.45 -6.27 9.03
N LEU A 145 -3.32 -7.29 8.16
CA LEU A 145 -2.69 -7.14 6.85
C LEU A 145 -3.43 -6.13 5.95
N LYS A 146 -4.77 -6.18 5.97
CA LYS A 146 -5.62 -5.22 5.23
C LYS A 146 -5.47 -3.80 5.79
N GLU A 147 -5.49 -3.65 7.10
CA GLU A 147 -5.31 -2.36 7.78
C GLU A 147 -3.94 -1.75 7.47
N ARG A 148 -2.86 -2.54 7.58
CA ARG A 148 -1.50 -2.10 7.25
C ARG A 148 -1.38 -1.63 5.80
N ARG A 149 -2.05 -2.32 4.86
CA ARG A 149 -2.05 -1.93 3.45
C ARG A 149 -2.51 -0.50 3.23
N LEU A 150 -3.62 -0.11 3.85
CA LEU A 150 -4.22 1.22 3.67
C LEU A 150 -3.55 2.27 4.56
N GLU A 151 -3.22 1.92 5.79
CA GLU A 151 -2.57 2.81 6.74
C GLU A 151 -1.15 3.20 6.29
N LEU A 152 -0.37 2.24 5.82
CA LEU A 152 1.04 2.39 5.44
C LEU A 152 1.24 2.50 3.92
N LEU A 153 0.20 2.92 3.21
CA LEU A 153 0.26 3.12 1.76
C LEU A 153 1.46 4.00 1.38
N VAL A 154 2.25 3.55 0.40
CA VAL A 154 3.51 4.15 -0.12
C VAL A 154 4.63 4.35 0.91
N GLU A 155 4.57 3.70 2.06
CA GLU A 155 5.62 3.72 3.08
C GLU A 155 6.57 2.51 2.98
N ASN A 156 6.61 1.84 1.83
CA ASN A 156 7.49 0.70 1.49
C ASN A 156 7.32 -0.55 2.38
N ASN A 157 6.21 -0.67 3.13
CA ASN A 157 5.98 -1.80 4.04
C ASN A 157 5.33 -3.01 3.36
N ARG A 158 4.57 -2.81 2.25
CA ARG A 158 3.68 -3.83 1.68
C ARG A 158 4.35 -5.15 1.34
N TYR A 159 5.53 -5.12 0.73
CA TYR A 159 6.27 -6.33 0.36
C TYR A 159 6.63 -7.18 1.59
N TRP A 160 7.16 -6.55 2.62
CA TRP A 160 7.55 -7.19 3.86
C TRP A 160 6.35 -7.70 4.67
N ASP A 161 5.24 -6.97 4.65
CA ASP A 161 3.98 -7.39 5.27
C ASP A 161 3.45 -8.67 4.63
N LEU A 162 3.45 -8.74 3.29
CA LEU A 162 3.03 -9.92 2.55
C LEU A 162 3.96 -11.12 2.80
N GLN A 163 5.27 -10.90 2.81
CA GLN A 163 6.24 -11.95 3.08
C GLN A 163 6.03 -12.57 4.47
N ARG A 164 5.82 -11.74 5.51
CA ARG A 164 5.51 -12.22 6.85
C ARG A 164 4.14 -12.90 6.92
N TYR A 165 3.15 -12.38 6.22
CA TYR A 165 1.80 -12.92 6.23
C TYR A 165 1.76 -14.34 5.69
N TYR A 166 2.34 -14.56 4.53
CA TYR A 166 2.33 -15.87 3.89
C TYR A 166 3.23 -16.86 4.64
N ASN A 167 4.34 -16.40 5.21
CA ASN A 167 5.30 -17.22 6.00
C ASN A 167 5.70 -18.54 5.31
N ASP A 168 5.53 -18.62 4.00
CA ASP A 168 5.83 -19.75 3.12
C ASP A 168 6.19 -19.20 1.75
N THR A 169 7.38 -19.55 1.29
CA THR A 169 7.93 -19.07 0.00
C THR A 169 7.02 -19.43 -1.17
N SER A 170 6.49 -20.65 -1.20
CA SER A 170 5.66 -21.13 -2.30
C SER A 170 4.31 -20.39 -2.34
N ALA A 171 3.68 -20.19 -1.18
CA ALA A 171 2.44 -19.44 -1.06
C ALA A 171 2.63 -17.96 -1.46
N PHE A 172 3.75 -17.36 -1.07
CA PHE A 172 4.06 -15.98 -1.43
C PHE A 172 4.32 -15.82 -2.94
N VAL A 173 5.11 -16.72 -3.54
CA VAL A 173 5.35 -16.79 -4.99
C VAL A 173 4.02 -16.96 -5.75
N THR A 174 3.17 -17.87 -5.29
CA THR A 174 1.85 -18.08 -5.89
C THR A 174 0.99 -16.82 -5.84
N TYR A 175 0.98 -16.12 -4.70
CA TYR A 175 0.28 -14.85 -4.57
C TYR A 175 0.80 -13.80 -5.56
N LEU A 176 2.13 -13.59 -5.64
CA LEU A 176 2.72 -12.59 -6.52
C LEU A 176 2.40 -12.88 -8.00
N ASN A 177 2.54 -14.13 -8.43
CA ASN A 177 2.26 -14.54 -9.82
C ASN A 177 0.76 -14.54 -10.16
N GLY A 178 -0.10 -14.59 -9.14
CA GLY A 178 -1.55 -14.50 -9.30
C GLY A 178 -2.08 -13.06 -9.40
N LEU A 179 -1.22 -12.05 -9.23
CA LEU A 179 -1.66 -10.66 -9.31
C LEU A 179 -2.00 -10.28 -10.75
N THR A 180 -3.13 -9.60 -10.91
CA THR A 180 -3.65 -9.17 -12.20
C THR A 180 -3.92 -7.67 -12.22
N ASP A 181 -3.96 -7.11 -13.43
CA ASP A 181 -4.53 -5.78 -13.66
C ASP A 181 -6.06 -5.79 -13.55
N SER A 182 -6.70 -4.63 -13.74
CA SER A 182 -8.17 -4.50 -13.72
C SER A 182 -8.90 -5.28 -14.82
N SER A 183 -8.19 -5.66 -15.88
CA SER A 183 -8.70 -6.43 -17.01
C SER A 183 -8.50 -7.93 -16.83
N GLY A 184 -7.88 -8.35 -15.72
CA GLY A 184 -7.59 -9.75 -15.41
C GLY A 184 -6.31 -10.28 -16.07
N ASN A 185 -5.49 -9.43 -16.71
CA ASN A 185 -4.21 -9.86 -17.26
C ASN A 185 -3.16 -9.97 -16.15
N SER A 186 -2.28 -10.97 -16.24
CA SER A 186 -1.16 -11.11 -15.29
C SER A 186 -0.27 -9.86 -15.30
N LEU A 187 0.14 -9.43 -14.11
CA LEU A 187 1.15 -8.36 -13.97
C LEU A 187 2.56 -8.80 -14.33
N GLY A 188 2.78 -10.09 -14.62
CA GLY A 188 4.05 -10.60 -15.15
C GLY A 188 5.21 -10.53 -14.16
N TYR A 189 4.95 -10.70 -12.85
CA TYR A 189 6.02 -10.66 -11.85
C TYR A 189 7.05 -11.78 -12.01
N GLU A 190 6.66 -12.93 -12.58
CA GLU A 190 7.52 -14.11 -12.76
C GLU A 190 8.32 -14.50 -11.51
N ALA A 191 7.69 -14.28 -10.34
CA ALA A 191 8.31 -14.56 -9.06
C ALA A 191 8.62 -16.05 -8.90
N ASN A 192 9.75 -16.36 -8.31
CA ASN A 192 10.15 -17.73 -7.93
C ASN A 192 10.88 -17.70 -6.58
N ALA A 193 11.23 -18.86 -6.06
CA ALA A 193 11.84 -19.00 -4.74
C ALA A 193 13.16 -18.19 -4.60
N ASN A 194 13.85 -17.94 -5.68
CA ASN A 194 15.11 -17.19 -5.66
C ASN A 194 14.86 -15.68 -5.78
N THR A 195 13.95 -15.25 -6.67
CA THR A 195 13.75 -13.84 -6.98
C THR A 195 12.99 -13.04 -5.91
N ILE A 196 12.38 -13.71 -4.92
CA ILE A 196 11.75 -13.03 -3.78
C ILE A 196 12.74 -12.45 -2.77
N PHE A 197 14.01 -12.84 -2.85
CA PHE A 197 15.09 -12.24 -2.06
C PHE A 197 15.98 -11.42 -2.98
N ALA A 198 16.36 -10.23 -2.54
CA ALA A 198 17.32 -9.43 -3.28
C ALA A 198 18.72 -10.07 -3.21
N PRO A 199 19.56 -9.91 -4.26
CA PRO A 199 20.95 -10.34 -4.17
C PRO A 199 21.70 -9.54 -3.11
N ILE A 200 22.66 -10.19 -2.45
CA ILE A 200 23.63 -9.49 -1.62
C ILE A 200 24.57 -8.71 -2.56
N PRO A 201 24.88 -7.43 -2.28
CA PRO A 201 25.81 -6.69 -3.12
C PRO A 201 27.14 -7.46 -3.29
N GLN A 202 27.61 -7.58 -4.53
CA GLN A 202 28.81 -8.36 -4.82
C GLN A 202 30.03 -7.87 -4.01
N SER A 203 30.12 -6.56 -3.77
CA SER A 203 31.17 -5.99 -2.92
C SER A 203 31.20 -6.57 -1.51
N GLU A 204 30.05 -6.94 -0.94
CA GLU A 204 29.99 -7.52 0.41
C GLU A 204 30.42 -9.00 0.39
N VAL A 205 30.02 -9.73 -0.65
CA VAL A 205 30.44 -11.13 -0.86
C VAL A 205 31.97 -11.20 -1.07
N ASP A 206 32.52 -10.26 -1.86
CA ASP A 206 33.97 -10.24 -2.15
C ASP A 206 34.84 -9.94 -0.90
N ILE A 207 34.31 -9.18 0.04
CA ILE A 207 35.03 -8.81 1.29
C ILE A 207 34.93 -9.91 2.36
N ASN A 208 33.81 -10.62 2.40
CA ASN A 208 33.53 -11.60 3.46
C ASN A 208 33.48 -13.03 2.91
N PRO A 209 34.56 -13.82 3.05
CA PRO A 209 34.63 -15.19 2.53
C PRO A 209 33.65 -16.19 3.21
N ASN A 210 32.96 -15.76 4.28
CA ASN A 210 31.95 -16.56 4.95
C ASN A 210 30.51 -16.18 4.54
N LEU A 211 30.38 -15.30 3.55
CA LEU A 211 29.08 -14.85 3.06
C LEU A 211 28.79 -15.48 1.70
N ASP A 212 27.81 -16.38 1.69
CA ASP A 212 27.33 -16.97 0.45
C ASP A 212 26.22 -16.09 -0.17
N GLN A 213 26.21 -16.01 -1.49
CA GLN A 213 25.17 -15.28 -2.24
C GLN A 213 23.81 -16.02 -2.10
N ASN A 214 22.72 -15.26 -2.11
CA ASN A 214 21.39 -15.84 -2.19
C ASN A 214 21.24 -16.72 -3.43
N ALA A 215 20.51 -17.83 -3.30
CA ALA A 215 20.30 -18.77 -4.39
C ALA A 215 19.68 -18.07 -5.62
N GLY A 216 20.25 -18.30 -6.78
CA GLY A 216 19.78 -17.74 -8.06
C GLY A 216 20.53 -16.50 -8.55
N TYR A 217 21.56 -16.04 -7.81
CA TYR A 217 22.40 -14.92 -8.19
C TYR A 217 23.88 -15.29 -8.24
#